data_efae550438b3a3bd31199fbf3ccc048e
#
_entry.id   efae550438b3a3bd31199fbf3ccc048e
#
_cell.length_a   1.000
_cell.length_b   1.000
_cell.length_c   1.000
_cell.angle_alpha   90.00
_cell.angle_beta   90.00
_cell.angle_gamma   90.00
#
_symmetry.space_group_name_H-M   'P 1'
#
loop_
_entity.id
_entity.type
_entity.pdbx_description
1 polymer ?
#
loop_
_entity_poly.entity_id
_entity_poly.type
_entity_poly.pdbx_seq_one_letter_code
_entity_poly.pdbx_strand_id
1 'polypeptide(L)'
;MKIKKFLSELLGTFLLVFLGTTAYALLGSTGLGSTYSTVAGIIGIAVVFGLAMTFVYYMFSSISGAHVNPAVSIAMYFNGAISLVEMILYIVAQLLGALLASGLLLGILKCIPSVSITTLGVGQT
;
A
#
# COMPACT_ATOMS: atom_id res chain seq x y z
N MET A 1 8.99 -5.86 -22.17
CA MET A 1 8.60 -6.75 -21.06
C MET A 1 8.90 -6.17 -19.67
N LYS A 2 10.04 -5.52 -19.43
CA LYS A 2 10.39 -4.89 -18.13
C LYS A 2 9.42 -3.79 -17.69
N ILE A 3 8.95 -2.96 -18.63
CA ILE A 3 8.03 -1.86 -18.33
C ILE A 3 6.67 -2.35 -17.77
N LYS A 4 6.14 -3.46 -18.29
CA LYS A 4 4.89 -4.03 -17.78
C LYS A 4 5.03 -4.48 -16.32
N LYS A 5 6.15 -5.14 -15.99
CA LYS A 5 6.47 -5.56 -14.62
C LYS A 5 6.62 -4.35 -13.69
N PHE A 6 7.34 -3.32 -14.14
CA PHE A 6 7.51 -2.07 -13.39
C PHE A 6 6.16 -1.40 -13.08
N LEU A 7 5.31 -1.23 -14.10
CA LEU A 7 3.98 -0.64 -13.92
C LEU A 7 3.07 -1.49 -13.02
N SER A 8 3.15 -2.82 -13.11
CA SER A 8 2.40 -3.71 -12.23
C SER A 8 2.80 -3.56 -10.77
N GLU A 9 4.10 -3.47 -10.48
CA GLU A 9 4.60 -3.25 -9.11
C GLU A 9 4.24 -1.85 -8.59
N LEU A 10 4.33 -0.82 -9.44
CA LEU A 10 3.94 0.55 -9.10
C LEU A 10 2.45 0.64 -8.77
N LEU A 11 1.58 0.16 -9.67
CA LEU A 11 0.13 0.21 -9.49
C LEU A 11 -0.32 -0.71 -8.36
N GLY A 12 0.25 -1.91 -8.25
CA GLY A 12 -0.06 -2.84 -7.17
C GLY A 12 0.27 -2.25 -5.80
N THR A 13 1.45 -1.66 -5.66
CA THR A 13 1.84 -1.00 -4.40
C THR A 13 1.01 0.25 -4.14
N PHE A 14 0.73 1.04 -5.17
CA PHE A 14 -0.18 2.18 -5.05
C PHE A 14 -1.54 1.76 -4.49
N LEU A 15 -2.18 0.74 -5.06
CA LEU A 15 -3.49 0.25 -4.61
C LEU A 15 -3.42 -0.29 -3.18
N LEU A 16 -2.42 -1.12 -2.87
CA LEU A 16 -2.25 -1.70 -1.55
C LEU A 16 -2.08 -0.62 -0.47
N VAL A 17 -1.18 0.32 -0.71
CA VAL A 17 -0.90 1.41 0.24
C VAL A 17 -2.10 2.35 0.34
N PHE A 18 -2.71 2.75 -0.78
CA PHE A 18 -3.85 3.66 -0.76
C PHE A 18 -5.04 3.09 0.01
N LEU A 19 -5.44 1.84 -0.26
CA LEU A 19 -6.57 1.21 0.43
C LEU A 19 -6.26 0.95 1.90
N GLY A 20 -5.07 0.44 2.20
CA GLY A 20 -4.67 0.13 3.57
C GLY A 20 -4.52 1.37 4.44
N THR A 21 -3.86 2.42 3.95
CA THR A 21 -3.71 3.68 4.70
C THR A 21 -5.03 4.44 4.81
N THR A 22 -5.92 4.36 3.81
CA THR A 22 -7.28 4.89 3.91
C THR A 22 -8.07 4.18 5.00
N ALA A 23 -8.02 2.84 5.05
CA ALA A 23 -8.66 2.07 6.11
C ALA A 23 -8.12 2.48 7.50
N TYR A 24 -6.80 2.64 7.62
CA TYR A 24 -6.19 3.11 8.86
C TYR A 24 -6.67 4.51 9.25
N ALA A 25 -6.72 5.45 8.31
CA ALA A 25 -7.21 6.80 8.57
C ALA A 25 -8.69 6.85 8.98
N LEU A 26 -9.51 5.95 8.46
CA LEU A 26 -10.95 5.90 8.77
C LEU A 26 -11.27 5.10 10.03
N LEU A 27 -10.58 4.00 10.27
CA LEU A 27 -10.89 3.00 11.30
C LEU A 27 -9.88 2.98 12.45
N GLY A 28 -8.75 3.66 12.32
CA GLY A 28 -7.71 3.71 13.35
C GLY A 28 -8.17 4.42 14.62
N SER A 29 -7.41 4.24 15.71
CA SER A 29 -7.73 4.81 17.05
C SER A 29 -7.84 6.33 17.07
N THR A 30 -7.22 7.01 16.11
CA THR A 30 -7.24 8.46 15.91
C THR A 30 -8.04 8.87 14.68
N GLY A 31 -8.71 7.90 14.02
CA GLY A 31 -9.44 8.12 12.77
C GLY A 31 -10.71 8.93 12.91
N LEU A 32 -11.34 9.23 11.77
CA LEU A 32 -12.61 9.97 11.67
C LEU A 32 -13.76 9.33 12.47
N GLY A 33 -13.65 8.03 12.75
CA GLY A 33 -14.57 7.27 13.57
C GLY A 33 -13.94 6.89 14.91
N SER A 34 -13.60 7.85 15.78
CA SER A 34 -12.98 7.62 17.09
C SER A 34 -13.69 6.60 17.99
N THR A 35 -14.87 6.14 17.60
CA THR A 35 -15.63 5.07 18.24
C THR A 35 -15.01 3.68 18.04
N TYR A 36 -14.04 3.54 17.12
CA TYR A 36 -13.46 2.26 16.71
C TYR A 36 -12.01 2.04 17.17
N SER A 37 -11.58 2.67 18.26
CA SER A 37 -10.31 2.32 18.94
C SER A 37 -10.34 0.91 19.56
N THR A 38 -11.31 0.11 19.15
CA THR A 38 -11.62 -1.23 19.61
C THR A 38 -11.03 -2.28 18.67
N VAL A 39 -11.04 -3.52 19.12
CA VAL A 39 -10.71 -4.72 18.35
C VAL A 39 -11.37 -4.72 16.96
N ALA A 40 -12.59 -4.19 16.83
CA ALA A 40 -13.31 -4.09 15.56
C ALA A 40 -12.59 -3.20 14.52
N GLY A 41 -12.01 -2.07 14.93
CA GLY A 41 -11.24 -1.20 14.04
C GLY A 41 -9.97 -1.91 13.52
N ILE A 42 -9.26 -2.60 14.42
CA ILE A 42 -8.06 -3.37 14.05
C ILE A 42 -8.40 -4.49 13.06
N ILE A 43 -9.49 -5.23 13.33
CA ILE A 43 -9.96 -6.28 12.41
C ILE A 43 -10.35 -5.69 11.06
N GLY A 44 -11.07 -4.56 11.06
CA GLY A 44 -11.47 -3.87 9.83
C GLY A 44 -10.26 -3.49 8.97
N ILE A 45 -9.23 -2.89 9.57
CA ILE A 45 -7.98 -2.54 8.88
C ILE A 45 -7.31 -3.79 8.31
N ALA A 46 -7.18 -4.86 9.11
CA ALA A 46 -6.56 -6.10 8.69
C ALA A 46 -7.31 -6.75 7.52
N VAL A 47 -8.64 -6.74 7.55
CA VAL A 47 -9.49 -7.26 6.46
C VAL A 47 -9.28 -6.44 5.18
N VAL A 48 -9.25 -5.11 5.26
CA VAL A 48 -9.03 -4.27 4.08
C VAL A 48 -7.64 -4.52 3.47
N PHE A 49 -6.57 -4.59 4.30
CA PHE A 49 -5.23 -4.94 3.80
C PHE A 49 -5.19 -6.31 3.15
N GLY A 50 -5.81 -7.33 3.77
CA GLY A 50 -5.86 -8.69 3.23
C GLY A 50 -6.60 -8.76 1.90
N LEU A 51 -7.76 -8.11 1.80
CA LEU A 51 -8.53 -8.04 0.55
C LEU A 51 -7.80 -7.24 -0.53
N ALA A 52 -7.18 -6.10 -0.18
CA ALA A 52 -6.38 -5.31 -1.11
C ALA A 52 -5.19 -6.12 -1.65
N MET A 53 -4.47 -6.84 -0.78
CA MET A 53 -3.37 -7.71 -1.22
C MET A 53 -3.87 -8.84 -2.12
N THR A 54 -4.98 -9.49 -1.77
CA THR A 54 -5.60 -10.52 -2.60
C THR A 54 -5.95 -9.99 -3.98
N PHE A 55 -6.61 -8.84 -4.05
CA PHE A 55 -6.98 -8.18 -5.30
C PHE A 55 -5.75 -7.86 -6.16
N VAL A 56 -4.73 -7.23 -5.57
CA VAL A 56 -3.47 -6.89 -6.25
C VAL A 56 -2.77 -8.17 -6.77
N TYR A 57 -2.75 -9.23 -5.96
CA TYR A 57 -2.16 -10.49 -6.36
C TYR A 57 -2.88 -11.09 -7.58
N TYR A 58 -4.20 -11.15 -7.57
CA TYR A 58 -4.97 -11.65 -8.72
C TYR A 58 -4.77 -10.82 -9.99
N MET A 59 -4.61 -9.49 -9.86
CA MET A 59 -4.41 -8.61 -11.02
C MET A 59 -3.01 -8.71 -11.61
N PHE A 60 -1.96 -8.82 -10.79
CA PHE A 60 -0.59 -8.57 -11.22
C PHE A 60 0.37 -9.75 -11.07
N SER A 61 -0.01 -10.84 -10.39
CA SER A 61 0.90 -11.98 -10.16
C SER A 61 1.40 -12.62 -11.45
N SER A 62 0.54 -12.73 -12.47
CA SER A 62 0.92 -13.28 -13.78
C SER A 62 1.87 -12.37 -14.59
N ILE A 63 2.01 -11.09 -14.21
CA ILE A 63 2.83 -10.11 -14.93
C ILE A 63 4.17 -9.89 -14.22
N SER A 64 4.15 -9.60 -12.92
CA SER A 64 5.34 -9.26 -12.12
C SER A 64 5.65 -10.23 -10.99
N GLY A 65 4.68 -11.07 -10.61
CA GLY A 65 4.70 -11.84 -9.38
C GLY A 65 3.99 -11.13 -8.22
N ALA A 66 3.57 -9.87 -8.42
CA ALA A 66 2.90 -9.03 -7.42
C ALA A 66 3.66 -9.01 -6.07
N HIS A 67 4.94 -8.65 -6.11
CA HIS A 67 5.75 -8.54 -4.89
C HIS A 67 5.24 -7.40 -4.00
N VAL A 68 4.97 -6.25 -4.60
CA VAL A 68 4.44 -5.02 -3.98
C VAL A 68 5.05 -4.65 -2.62
N ASN A 69 6.23 -5.20 -2.36
CA ASN A 69 6.98 -5.02 -1.11
C ASN A 69 8.49 -5.20 -1.39
N PRO A 70 9.34 -4.23 -0.99
CA PRO A 70 10.79 -4.34 -1.17
C PRO A 70 11.40 -5.60 -0.53
N ALA A 71 10.94 -5.98 0.66
CA ALA A 71 11.45 -7.16 1.35
C ALA A 71 11.17 -8.46 0.57
N VAL A 72 9.99 -8.57 -0.06
CA VAL A 72 9.65 -9.70 -0.94
C VAL A 72 10.55 -9.72 -2.16
N SER A 73 10.78 -8.55 -2.80
CA SER A 73 11.66 -8.45 -3.97
C SER A 73 13.09 -8.84 -3.65
N ILE A 74 13.60 -8.44 -2.49
CA ILE A 74 14.93 -8.83 -2.01
C ILE A 74 14.99 -10.35 -1.75
N ALA A 75 14.00 -10.91 -1.07
CA ALA A 75 13.94 -12.35 -0.82
C ALA A 75 13.90 -13.16 -2.12
N MET A 76 13.13 -12.73 -3.10
CA MET A 76 13.02 -13.39 -4.40
C MET A 76 14.30 -13.28 -5.24
N TYR A 77 15.07 -12.21 -5.09
CA TYR A 77 16.41 -12.10 -5.66
C TYR A 77 17.36 -13.14 -5.06
N PHE A 78 17.42 -13.24 -3.74
CA PHE A 78 18.27 -14.26 -3.07
C PHE A 78 17.84 -15.70 -3.38
N ASN A 79 16.55 -15.92 -3.62
CA ASN A 79 16.02 -17.20 -4.08
C ASN A 79 16.29 -17.49 -5.58
N GLY A 80 16.93 -16.58 -6.30
CA GLY A 80 17.24 -16.75 -7.72
C GLY A 80 16.04 -16.61 -8.67
N ALA A 81 14.89 -16.14 -8.18
CA ALA A 81 13.66 -16.01 -8.97
C ALA A 81 13.64 -14.77 -9.87
N ILE A 82 14.35 -13.70 -9.49
CA ILE A 82 14.49 -12.46 -10.27
C ILE A 82 15.94 -12.01 -10.32
N SER A 83 16.30 -11.24 -11.35
CA SER A 83 17.63 -10.64 -11.48
C SER A 83 17.81 -9.43 -10.56
N LEU A 84 19.07 -9.06 -10.27
CA LEU A 84 19.39 -7.85 -9.50
C LEU A 84 18.76 -6.58 -10.10
N VAL A 85 18.78 -6.46 -11.43
CA VAL A 85 18.19 -5.32 -12.14
C VAL A 85 16.66 -5.29 -11.95
N GLU A 86 16.00 -6.46 -12.00
CA GLU A 86 14.56 -6.54 -11.75
C GLU A 86 14.22 -6.19 -10.31
N MET A 87 15.00 -6.67 -9.36
CA MET A 87 14.82 -6.34 -7.94
C MET A 87 14.89 -4.82 -7.71
N ILE A 88 15.92 -4.15 -8.25
CA ILE A 88 16.08 -2.70 -8.11
C ILE A 88 14.90 -1.96 -8.75
N LEU A 89 14.50 -2.34 -9.96
CA LEU A 89 13.36 -1.72 -10.65
C LEU A 89 12.05 -1.92 -9.88
N TYR A 90 11.84 -3.08 -9.26
CA TYR A 90 10.68 -3.35 -8.43
C TYR A 90 10.65 -2.45 -7.19
N ILE A 91 11.78 -2.35 -6.47
CA ILE A 91 11.89 -1.48 -5.30
C ILE A 91 11.59 -0.02 -5.66
N VAL A 92 12.15 0.48 -6.76
CA VAL A 92 11.88 1.84 -7.24
C VAL A 92 10.39 2.03 -7.56
N ALA A 93 9.79 1.08 -8.29
CA ALA A 93 8.37 1.12 -8.63
C ALA A 93 7.48 1.13 -7.38
N GLN A 94 7.79 0.29 -6.41
CA GLN A 94 7.08 0.16 -5.14
C GLN A 94 7.17 1.45 -4.30
N LEU A 95 8.35 2.05 -4.19
CA LEU A 95 8.54 3.32 -3.49
C LEU A 95 7.74 4.44 -4.16
N LEU A 96 7.78 4.55 -5.48
CA LEU A 96 6.99 5.52 -6.23
C LEU A 96 5.49 5.29 -6.04
N GLY A 97 5.03 4.05 -6.12
CA GLY A 97 3.63 3.69 -5.90
C GLY A 97 3.14 4.10 -4.51
N ALA A 98 3.94 3.81 -3.47
CA ALA A 98 3.62 4.17 -2.10
C ALA A 98 3.57 5.70 -1.89
N LEU A 99 4.54 6.44 -2.44
CA LEU A 99 4.57 7.91 -2.37
C LEU A 99 3.35 8.54 -3.06
N LEU A 100 2.99 8.05 -4.24
CA LEU A 100 1.81 8.54 -4.97
C LEU A 100 0.51 8.24 -4.19
N ALA A 101 0.39 7.06 -3.60
CA ALA A 101 -0.77 6.67 -2.79
C ALA A 101 -0.92 7.56 -1.55
N SER A 102 0.15 7.77 -0.81
CA SER A 102 0.17 8.62 0.38
C SER A 102 -0.07 10.08 0.04
N GLY A 103 0.51 10.57 -1.06
CA GLY A 103 0.29 11.93 -1.54
C GLY A 103 -1.17 12.17 -1.95
N LEU A 104 -1.78 11.23 -2.65
CA LEU A 104 -3.20 11.30 -3.03
C LEU A 104 -4.11 11.30 -1.79
N LEU A 105 -3.86 10.40 -0.85
CA LEU A 105 -4.64 10.36 0.40
C LEU A 105 -4.54 11.67 1.18
N LEU A 106 -3.33 12.21 1.34
CA LEU A 106 -3.12 13.51 2.00
C LEU A 106 -3.87 14.63 1.27
N GLY A 107 -3.85 14.63 -0.07
CA GLY A 107 -4.60 15.59 -0.87
C GLY A 107 -6.10 15.53 -0.62
N ILE A 108 -6.66 14.32 -0.61
CA ILE A 108 -8.09 14.08 -0.33
C ILE A 108 -8.45 14.56 1.08
N LEU A 109 -7.67 14.17 2.09
CA LEU A 109 -7.93 14.52 3.49
C LEU A 109 -7.88 16.03 3.73
N LYS A 110 -6.98 16.76 3.05
CA LYS A 110 -6.91 18.24 3.12
C LYS A 110 -8.15 18.92 2.55
N CYS A 111 -8.87 18.30 1.65
CA CYS A 111 -10.10 18.83 1.08
C CYS A 111 -11.32 18.67 2.00
N ILE A 112 -11.20 17.95 3.11
CA ILE A 112 -12.29 17.73 4.07
C ILE A 112 -12.13 18.70 5.24
N PRO A 113 -12.98 19.76 5.36
CA PRO A 113 -12.78 20.85 6.33
C PRO A 113 -12.77 20.41 7.80
N SER A 114 -13.43 19.29 8.13
CA SER A 114 -13.56 18.77 9.49
C SER A 114 -12.41 17.86 9.91
N VAL A 115 -11.43 17.61 9.03
CA VAL A 115 -10.37 16.65 9.26
C VAL A 115 -9.06 17.34 9.60
N SER A 116 -8.56 17.13 10.81
CA SER A 116 -7.21 17.52 11.18
C SER A 116 -6.23 16.37 10.86
N ILE A 117 -5.33 16.60 9.92
CA ILE A 117 -4.33 15.63 9.47
C ILE A 117 -3.42 15.20 10.63
N THR A 118 -3.15 16.12 11.57
CA THR A 118 -2.33 15.86 12.75
C THR A 118 -3.00 14.89 13.74
N THR A 119 -4.33 14.87 13.78
CA THR A 119 -5.08 13.95 14.65
C THR A 119 -5.31 12.59 14.03
N LEU A 120 -5.21 12.47 12.70
CA LEU A 120 -5.40 11.21 11.99
C LEU A 120 -4.19 10.27 12.03
N GLY A 121 -3.04 10.75 12.52
CA GLY A 121 -1.82 9.94 12.57
C GLY A 121 -1.35 9.44 11.19
N VAL A 122 -1.71 10.15 10.11
CA VAL A 122 -1.33 9.76 8.75
C VAL A 122 0.19 9.83 8.61
N GLY A 123 0.81 8.67 8.47
CA GLY A 123 2.26 8.55 8.40
C GLY A 123 2.95 8.14 9.71
N GLN A 124 2.21 7.85 10.76
CA GLN A 124 2.73 7.23 11.98
C GLN A 124 2.61 5.70 11.85
N THR A 125 3.58 5.11 11.24
CA THR A 125 3.77 3.65 11.24
C THR A 125 5.09 3.32 11.91
#